data_d155463c478781b875d505f924323596
#
_entry.id   d155463c478781b875d505f924323596
#
_cell.length_a   1.000
_cell.length_b   1.000
_cell.length_c   1.000
_cell.angle_alpha   90.00
_cell.angle_beta   90.00
_cell.angle_gamma   90.00
#
_symmetry.space_group_name_H-M   'P 1'
#
loop_
_entity.id
_entity.type
_entity.pdbx_description
1 polymer ?
#
loop_
_entity_poly.entity_id
_entity_poly.type
_entity_poly.pdbx_seq_one_letter_code
_entity_poly.pdbx_strand_id
1 'polypeptide(L)'
;MQRKYIIDLLRKSNMLDAKPVLTPMSPTPKLSLLSGTALDDASEYRAILGSLQYLAFTRPDIAFAVNRLSQFMHRPTDVHWNAAKRILRYLAGTKSHRIFLRADTPLTVHAFSDADWGCDDDAYLSTNAYIVYFGGSPISWSSKKQKSVVRSSTEVEYRAVANTASELRWICNLLSEMGITLSIAPVIYCDNIGATYLCANPVFHSRMKHVALDYHFVRGYIQSGALRVSHVSTKDQLADALTKPLPRPRFQELNSKIGVRELPPS
;
A
#
# COMPACT_ATOMS: atom_id res chain seq x y z
N MET A 1 13.03 7.76 -17.12
CA MET A 1 13.35 8.59 -15.97
C MET A 1 13.54 7.80 -14.68
N GLN A 2 12.63 6.92 -14.27
CA GLN A 2 12.71 6.13 -13.03
C GLN A 2 13.98 5.28 -12.90
N ARG A 3 14.39 4.56 -13.99
CA ARG A 3 15.63 3.76 -14.00
C ARG A 3 16.88 4.60 -13.68
N LYS A 4 16.97 5.81 -14.26
CA LYS A 4 18.09 6.74 -13.99
C LYS A 4 18.11 7.12 -12.51
N TYR A 5 16.95 7.49 -11.96
CA TYR A 5 16.83 7.84 -10.53
C TYR A 5 17.27 6.70 -9.60
N ILE A 6 16.87 5.45 -9.90
CA ILE A 6 17.30 4.27 -9.14
C ILE A 6 18.83 4.11 -9.22
N ILE A 7 19.42 4.23 -10.41
CA ILE A 7 20.87 4.10 -10.59
C ILE A 7 21.60 5.20 -9.81
N ASP A 8 21.13 6.45 -9.87
CA ASP A 8 21.73 7.56 -9.15
C ASP A 8 21.63 7.41 -7.63
N LEU A 9 20.47 6.89 -7.13
CA LEU A 9 20.29 6.56 -5.73
C LEU A 9 21.25 5.45 -5.27
N LEU A 10 21.38 4.37 -6.05
CA LEU A 10 22.29 3.25 -5.76
C LEU A 10 23.77 3.70 -5.78
N ARG A 11 24.12 4.61 -6.69
CA ARG A 11 25.47 5.18 -6.76
C ARG A 11 25.76 6.05 -5.54
N LYS A 12 24.83 6.93 -5.17
CA LYS A 12 24.94 7.80 -3.98
C LYS A 12 25.10 7.01 -2.68
N SER A 13 24.47 5.83 -2.58
CA SER A 13 24.53 4.96 -1.41
C SER A 13 25.65 3.91 -1.47
N ASN A 14 26.55 3.94 -2.47
CA ASN A 14 27.57 2.93 -2.73
C ASN A 14 27.00 1.49 -2.84
N MET A 15 25.79 1.34 -3.38
CA MET A 15 25.06 0.08 -3.49
C MET A 15 24.83 -0.39 -4.94
N LEU A 16 25.54 0.21 -5.90
CA LEU A 16 25.32 -0.06 -7.33
C LEU A 16 25.57 -1.55 -7.67
N ASP A 17 26.62 -2.13 -7.09
CA ASP A 17 27.06 -3.51 -7.30
C ASP A 17 26.62 -4.46 -6.16
N ALA A 18 25.70 -4.01 -5.33
CA ALA A 18 25.21 -4.80 -4.22
C ALA A 18 24.45 -6.03 -4.71
N LYS A 19 24.73 -7.20 -4.09
CA LYS A 19 24.07 -8.47 -4.41
C LYS A 19 22.54 -8.33 -4.32
N PRO A 20 21.79 -8.55 -5.41
CA PRO A 20 20.33 -8.39 -5.43
C PRO A 20 19.62 -9.33 -4.45
N VAL A 21 18.45 -8.89 -4.00
CA VAL A 21 17.48 -9.69 -3.24
C VAL A 21 16.10 -9.60 -3.91
N LEU A 22 15.24 -10.58 -3.61
CA LEU A 22 13.98 -10.78 -4.36
C LEU A 22 12.74 -10.19 -3.68
N THR A 23 12.90 -9.65 -2.45
CA THR A 23 11.83 -8.98 -1.72
C THR A 23 12.39 -7.73 -1.02
N PRO A 24 11.64 -6.60 -1.00
CA PRO A 24 12.12 -5.37 -0.39
C PRO A 24 12.20 -5.44 1.14
N MET A 25 11.39 -6.30 1.77
CA MET A 25 11.39 -6.50 3.21
C MET A 25 11.35 -7.98 3.56
N SER A 26 11.99 -8.35 4.68
CA SER A 26 11.91 -9.69 5.24
C SER A 26 10.75 -9.79 6.23
N PRO A 27 10.01 -10.90 6.28
CA PRO A 27 9.01 -11.13 7.31
C PRO A 27 9.62 -11.27 8.72
N THR A 28 10.89 -11.68 8.80
CA THR A 28 11.61 -11.92 10.05
C THR A 28 13.05 -11.40 9.98
N PRO A 29 13.59 -10.86 11.09
CA PRO A 29 12.90 -10.49 12.31
C PRO A 29 11.97 -9.28 12.10
N LYS A 30 10.93 -9.13 12.94
CA LYS A 30 10.10 -7.92 12.93
C LYS A 30 10.93 -6.71 13.38
N LEU A 31 10.67 -5.57 12.77
CA LEU A 31 11.31 -4.31 13.14
C LEU A 31 10.54 -3.66 14.31
N SER A 32 11.26 -3.22 15.35
CA SER A 32 10.72 -2.46 16.48
C SER A 32 11.62 -1.28 16.84
N LEU A 33 11.08 -0.32 17.59
CA LEU A 33 11.81 0.87 18.06
C LEU A 33 13.06 0.52 18.86
N LEU A 34 13.04 -0.63 19.59
CA LEU A 34 14.12 -1.09 20.44
C LEU A 34 15.06 -2.08 19.77
N SER A 35 14.86 -2.39 18.48
CA SER A 35 15.72 -3.33 17.75
C SER A 35 17.07 -2.71 17.41
N GLY A 36 18.16 -3.30 17.88
CA GLY A 36 19.54 -2.91 17.54
C GLY A 36 20.07 -1.68 18.27
N THR A 37 21.19 -1.15 17.78
CA THR A 37 21.88 0.01 18.35
C THR A 37 21.53 1.28 17.56
N ALA A 38 21.19 2.37 18.27
CA ALA A 38 20.90 3.64 17.63
C ALA A 38 22.09 4.13 16.79
N LEU A 39 21.80 4.71 15.63
CA LEU A 39 22.82 5.32 14.79
C LEU A 39 23.28 6.64 15.43
N ASP A 40 24.59 6.87 15.46
CA ASP A 40 25.16 8.14 15.94
C ASP A 40 24.78 9.30 15.01
N ASP A 41 24.80 9.08 13.71
CA ASP A 41 24.29 9.99 12.69
C ASP A 41 23.22 9.32 11.82
N ALA A 42 22.01 9.86 11.88
CA ALA A 42 20.85 9.38 11.11
C ALA A 42 20.65 10.12 9.78
N SER A 43 21.56 11.02 9.40
CA SER A 43 21.39 11.90 8.23
C SER A 43 21.32 11.10 6.93
N GLU A 44 22.20 10.12 6.75
CA GLU A 44 22.22 9.25 5.57
C GLU A 44 20.93 8.40 5.50
N TYR A 45 20.51 7.81 6.62
CA TYR A 45 19.27 7.04 6.70
C TYR A 45 18.06 7.87 6.23
N ARG A 46 17.91 9.09 6.78
CA ARG A 46 16.81 10.00 6.43
C ARG A 46 16.85 10.42 4.97
N ALA A 47 18.02 10.73 4.44
CA ALA A 47 18.20 11.14 3.04
C ALA A 47 17.84 10.02 2.06
N ILE A 48 18.28 8.79 2.34
CA ILE A 48 17.95 7.60 1.53
C ILE A 48 16.45 7.30 1.63
N LEU A 49 15.89 7.32 2.83
CA LEU A 49 14.48 7.02 3.02
C LEU A 49 13.57 8.07 2.34
N GLY A 50 13.92 9.36 2.38
CA GLY A 50 13.23 10.39 1.60
C GLY A 50 13.28 10.13 0.09
N SER A 51 14.41 9.66 -0.42
CA SER A 51 14.54 9.26 -1.83
C SER A 51 13.69 8.02 -2.17
N LEU A 52 13.59 7.06 -1.25
CA LEU A 52 12.73 5.87 -1.39
C LEU A 52 11.24 6.23 -1.31
N GLN A 53 10.85 7.19 -0.47
CA GLN A 53 9.48 7.71 -0.41
C GLN A 53 9.05 8.31 -1.75
N TYR A 54 9.92 9.13 -2.37
CA TYR A 54 9.66 9.65 -3.71
C TYR A 54 9.53 8.52 -4.75
N LEU A 55 10.39 7.51 -4.70
CA LEU A 55 10.33 6.38 -5.63
C LEU A 55 9.05 5.54 -5.44
N ALA A 56 8.51 5.45 -4.23
CA ALA A 56 7.29 4.71 -3.93
C ALA A 56 6.05 5.26 -4.67
N PHE A 57 6.06 6.52 -5.14
CA PHE A 57 5.00 7.07 -6.01
C PHE A 57 4.91 6.40 -7.39
N THR A 58 5.94 5.67 -7.81
CA THR A 58 5.97 4.97 -9.09
C THR A 58 6.28 3.48 -8.94
N ARG A 59 6.56 3.02 -7.72
CA ARG A 59 6.93 1.66 -7.36
C ARG A 59 6.09 1.19 -6.16
N PRO A 60 4.85 0.73 -6.39
CA PRO A 60 3.98 0.22 -5.32
C PRO A 60 4.60 -0.95 -4.55
N ASP A 61 5.42 -1.73 -5.20
CA ASP A 61 6.10 -2.90 -4.66
C ASP A 61 7.08 -2.59 -3.49
N ILE A 62 7.52 -1.35 -3.34
CA ILE A 62 8.32 -0.93 -2.17
C ILE A 62 7.53 -0.11 -1.15
N ALA A 63 6.28 0.25 -1.45
CA ALA A 63 5.52 1.21 -0.63
C ALA A 63 5.36 0.77 0.83
N PHE A 64 5.05 -0.49 1.08
CA PHE A 64 4.98 -1.04 2.44
C PHE A 64 6.31 -0.93 3.18
N ALA A 65 7.40 -1.40 2.55
CA ALA A 65 8.72 -1.41 3.17
C ALA A 65 9.20 0.00 3.51
N VAL A 66 8.95 0.95 2.61
CA VAL A 66 9.27 2.37 2.82
C VAL A 66 8.42 2.97 3.93
N ASN A 67 7.10 2.71 3.95
CA ASN A 67 6.22 3.16 5.01
C ASN A 67 6.66 2.60 6.38
N ARG A 68 7.00 1.32 6.46
CA ARG A 68 7.45 0.70 7.71
C ARG A 68 8.75 1.33 8.24
N LEU A 69 9.75 1.55 7.38
CA LEU A 69 11.00 2.18 7.77
C LEU A 69 10.85 3.67 8.10
N SER A 70 9.88 4.37 7.49
CA SER A 70 9.59 5.77 7.78
C SER A 70 9.15 5.98 9.24
N GLN A 71 8.63 4.97 9.90
CA GLN A 71 8.20 5.03 11.30
C GLN A 71 9.39 5.17 12.27
N PHE A 72 10.60 4.81 11.83
CA PHE A 72 11.82 4.83 12.63
C PHE A 72 12.73 6.03 12.32
N MET A 73 12.29 7.03 11.53
CA MET A 73 13.11 8.18 11.13
C MET A 73 13.57 9.04 12.30
N HIS A 74 12.83 9.04 13.43
CA HIS A 74 13.19 9.82 14.60
C HIS A 74 14.47 9.26 15.27
N ARG A 75 14.53 7.95 15.48
CA ARG A 75 15.65 7.26 16.11
C ARG A 75 15.96 5.93 15.39
N PRO A 76 16.56 5.97 14.20
CA PRO A 76 16.89 4.76 13.48
C PRO A 76 18.06 4.01 14.13
N THR A 77 18.08 2.70 13.96
CA THR A 77 19.13 1.82 14.45
C THR A 77 19.86 1.15 13.30
N ASP A 78 20.95 0.45 13.60
CA ASP A 78 21.70 -0.39 12.63
C ASP A 78 20.81 -1.47 11.98
N VAL A 79 19.82 -2.01 12.71
CA VAL A 79 18.81 -2.96 12.17
C VAL A 79 17.92 -2.29 11.14
N HIS A 80 17.44 -1.07 11.44
CA HIS A 80 16.64 -0.28 10.49
C HIS A 80 17.46 0.10 9.25
N TRP A 81 18.73 0.44 9.45
CA TRP A 81 19.66 0.73 8.35
C TRP A 81 19.88 -0.47 7.44
N ASN A 82 20.07 -1.66 8.02
CA ASN A 82 20.19 -2.91 7.25
C ASN A 82 18.91 -3.23 6.47
N ALA A 83 17.74 -2.94 7.04
CA ALA A 83 16.47 -3.08 6.32
C ALA A 83 16.34 -2.06 5.17
N ALA A 84 16.81 -0.82 5.33
CA ALA A 84 16.87 0.17 4.23
C ALA A 84 17.82 -0.30 3.12
N LYS A 85 19.00 -0.80 3.47
CA LYS A 85 19.94 -1.42 2.50
C LYS A 85 19.31 -2.62 1.77
N ARG A 86 18.41 -3.36 2.41
CA ARG A 86 17.67 -4.44 1.73
C ARG A 86 16.77 -3.90 0.62
N ILE A 87 16.07 -2.78 0.83
CA ILE A 87 15.30 -2.14 -0.25
C ILE A 87 16.21 -1.73 -1.40
N LEU A 88 17.37 -1.14 -1.12
CA LEU A 88 18.35 -0.78 -2.16
C LEU A 88 18.83 -2.01 -2.95
N ARG A 89 19.11 -3.13 -2.28
CA ARG A 89 19.46 -4.40 -2.94
C ARG A 89 18.32 -4.96 -3.80
N TYR A 90 17.06 -4.81 -3.36
CA TYR A 90 15.91 -5.16 -4.16
C TYR A 90 15.83 -4.29 -5.42
N LEU A 91 16.01 -2.99 -5.28
CA LEU A 91 16.06 -2.05 -6.40
C LEU A 91 17.23 -2.31 -7.35
N ALA A 92 18.39 -2.72 -6.84
CA ALA A 92 19.53 -3.13 -7.67
C ALA A 92 19.19 -4.30 -8.60
N GLY A 93 18.35 -5.24 -8.14
CA GLY A 93 17.84 -6.37 -8.95
C GLY A 93 16.63 -6.03 -9.83
N THR A 94 15.96 -4.89 -9.59
CA THR A 94 14.70 -4.53 -10.27
C THR A 94 14.74 -3.14 -10.90
N LYS A 95 15.93 -2.72 -11.39
CA LYS A 95 16.14 -1.38 -12.00
C LYS A 95 15.26 -1.12 -13.23
N SER A 96 14.89 -2.17 -13.95
CA SER A 96 14.07 -2.14 -15.18
C SER A 96 12.58 -2.36 -14.91
N HIS A 97 12.20 -2.71 -13.67
CA HIS A 97 10.78 -2.91 -13.32
C HIS A 97 10.03 -1.59 -13.31
N ARG A 98 8.83 -1.59 -13.86
CA ARG A 98 7.94 -0.43 -13.97
C ARG A 98 6.48 -0.87 -14.07
N ILE A 99 5.57 0.04 -13.78
CA ILE A 99 4.16 -0.11 -14.11
C ILE A 99 3.98 0.12 -15.60
N PHE A 100 3.19 -0.74 -16.23
CA PHE A 100 2.76 -0.58 -17.60
C PHE A 100 1.33 -0.05 -17.63
N LEU A 101 1.15 1.15 -18.17
CA LEU A 101 -0.17 1.75 -18.38
C LEU A 101 -0.67 1.35 -19.76
N ARG A 102 -1.86 0.76 -19.81
CA ARG A 102 -2.49 0.35 -21.06
C ARG A 102 -3.33 1.49 -21.62
N ALA A 103 -3.16 1.81 -22.88
CA ALA A 103 -3.99 2.79 -23.57
C ALA A 103 -5.39 2.22 -23.88
N ASP A 104 -5.43 0.93 -24.24
CA ASP A 104 -6.68 0.22 -24.52
C ASP A 104 -7.18 -0.46 -23.22
N THR A 105 -8.03 0.25 -22.49
CA THR A 105 -8.56 -0.22 -21.20
C THR A 105 -9.99 0.28 -21.00
N PRO A 106 -10.90 -0.53 -20.42
CA PRO A 106 -12.25 -0.09 -20.15
C PRO A 106 -12.28 1.09 -19.16
N LEU A 107 -13.22 2.01 -19.34
CA LEU A 107 -13.45 3.15 -18.44
C LEU A 107 -14.16 2.69 -17.16
N THR A 108 -13.47 1.88 -16.37
CA THR A 108 -13.94 1.36 -15.09
C THR A 108 -12.94 1.65 -14.00
N VAL A 109 -13.42 1.88 -12.79
CA VAL A 109 -12.58 2.08 -11.60
C VAL A 109 -12.86 0.98 -10.60
N HIS A 110 -11.81 0.37 -10.07
CA HIS A 110 -11.91 -0.57 -8.96
C HIS A 110 -10.70 -0.44 -8.03
N ALA A 111 -10.86 -0.89 -6.81
CA ALA A 111 -9.80 -0.84 -5.81
C ALA A 111 -9.77 -2.12 -4.97
N PHE A 112 -8.59 -2.44 -4.46
CA PHE A 112 -8.41 -3.43 -3.40
C PHE A 112 -8.08 -2.69 -2.12
N SER A 113 -8.70 -3.10 -1.02
CA SER A 113 -8.52 -2.53 0.32
C SER A 113 -8.20 -3.63 1.31
N ASP A 114 -7.15 -3.44 2.11
CA ASP A 114 -6.69 -4.39 3.13
C ASP A 114 -6.16 -3.65 4.36
N ALA A 115 -6.19 -4.33 5.52
CA ALA A 115 -5.55 -3.84 6.72
C ALA A 115 -4.93 -4.96 7.55
N ASP A 116 -3.65 -4.84 7.89
CA ASP A 116 -2.95 -5.76 8.78
C ASP A 116 -3.16 -5.32 10.24
N TRP A 117 -3.99 -6.10 10.97
CA TRP A 117 -4.42 -5.78 12.32
C TRP A 117 -3.32 -5.98 13.36
N GLY A 118 -2.99 -4.91 14.12
CA GLY A 118 -2.04 -5.00 15.23
C GLY A 118 -0.63 -5.41 14.81
N CYS A 119 -0.24 -5.13 13.56
CA CYS A 119 1.05 -5.55 13.02
C CYS A 119 2.27 -4.86 13.62
N ASP A 120 2.07 -3.76 14.35
CA ASP A 120 3.13 -3.00 14.99
C ASP A 120 3.26 -3.40 16.46
N ASP A 121 4.33 -4.10 16.78
CA ASP A 121 4.60 -4.61 18.14
C ASP A 121 4.89 -3.47 19.15
N ASP A 122 5.29 -2.28 18.68
CA ASP A 122 5.60 -1.14 19.57
C ASP A 122 4.35 -0.37 20.02
N ALA A 123 3.32 -0.27 19.18
CA ALA A 123 2.15 0.57 19.44
C ALA A 123 0.81 -0.13 19.19
N TYR A 124 0.82 -1.40 18.78
CA TYR A 124 -0.37 -2.19 18.42
C TYR A 124 -1.27 -1.51 17.37
N LEU A 125 -0.66 -0.68 16.53
CA LEU A 125 -1.35 0.01 15.45
C LEU A 125 -1.35 -0.84 14.19
N SER A 126 -2.43 -0.72 13.44
CA SER A 126 -2.63 -1.45 12.19
C SER A 126 -2.08 -0.66 11.00
N THR A 127 -1.68 -1.36 9.96
CA THR A 127 -1.36 -0.75 8.67
C THR A 127 -2.53 -0.97 7.73
N ASN A 128 -3.11 0.10 7.17
CA ASN A 128 -4.09 0.02 6.11
C ASN A 128 -3.46 0.34 4.76
N ALA A 129 -4.02 -0.24 3.72
CA ALA A 129 -3.58 0.00 2.36
C ALA A 129 -4.73 -0.09 1.36
N TYR A 130 -4.53 0.58 0.23
CA TYR A 130 -5.34 0.38 -0.96
C TYR A 130 -4.48 0.44 -2.21
N ILE A 131 -5.01 -0.13 -3.27
CA ILE A 131 -4.52 0.06 -4.62
C ILE A 131 -5.73 0.25 -5.55
N VAL A 132 -5.74 1.35 -6.31
CA VAL A 132 -6.81 1.74 -7.23
C VAL A 132 -6.37 1.52 -8.65
N TYR A 133 -7.26 0.96 -9.44
CA TYR A 133 -7.09 0.72 -10.86
C TYR A 133 -8.07 1.55 -11.69
N PHE A 134 -7.59 2.07 -12.80
CA PHE A 134 -8.41 2.53 -13.91
C PHE A 134 -8.27 1.53 -15.05
N GLY A 135 -9.36 0.82 -15.34
CA GLY A 135 -9.31 -0.38 -16.18
C GLY A 135 -8.30 -1.40 -15.65
N GLY A 136 -7.31 -1.76 -16.46
CA GLY A 136 -6.24 -2.70 -16.07
C GLY A 136 -4.96 -2.06 -15.51
N SER A 137 -4.95 -0.73 -15.27
CA SER A 137 -3.77 0.02 -14.89
C SER A 137 -3.87 0.53 -13.44
N PRO A 138 -2.90 0.25 -12.55
CA PRO A 138 -2.88 0.85 -11.22
C PRO A 138 -2.54 2.35 -11.35
N ILE A 139 -3.35 3.20 -10.72
CA ILE A 139 -3.24 4.67 -10.81
C ILE A 139 -2.99 5.35 -9.47
N SER A 140 -3.41 4.74 -8.36
CA SER A 140 -3.18 5.24 -7.01
C SER A 140 -2.97 4.09 -6.04
N TRP A 141 -2.12 4.27 -5.03
CA TRP A 141 -1.92 3.31 -3.94
C TRP A 141 -1.44 4.00 -2.69
N SER A 142 -1.70 3.38 -1.57
CA SER A 142 -1.27 3.87 -0.27
C SER A 142 -0.97 2.71 0.66
N SER A 143 0.06 2.89 1.48
CA SER A 143 0.35 2.08 2.66
C SER A 143 0.55 3.05 3.81
N LYS A 144 -0.31 3.00 4.84
CA LYS A 144 -0.26 3.95 5.97
C LYS A 144 -0.58 3.27 7.29
N LYS A 145 0.18 3.62 8.33
CA LYS A 145 -0.13 3.25 9.70
C LYS A 145 -1.39 4.00 10.18
N GLN A 146 -2.33 3.29 10.80
CA GLN A 146 -3.51 3.89 11.40
C GLN A 146 -3.11 4.72 12.63
N LYS A 147 -3.89 5.75 12.96
CA LYS A 147 -3.59 6.67 14.07
C LYS A 147 -4.12 6.20 15.42
N SER A 148 -5.02 5.24 15.44
CA SER A 148 -5.69 4.73 16.65
C SER A 148 -5.58 3.23 16.75
N VAL A 149 -5.45 2.74 18.00
CA VAL A 149 -5.54 1.31 18.30
C VAL A 149 -6.99 0.86 18.16
N VAL A 150 -7.19 -0.24 17.46
CA VAL A 150 -8.49 -0.83 17.18
C VAL A 150 -8.53 -2.25 17.73
N ARG A 151 -9.62 -2.62 18.43
CA ARG A 151 -9.75 -3.93 19.10
C ARG A 151 -10.36 -5.02 18.20
N SER A 152 -10.81 -4.68 17.00
CA SER A 152 -11.47 -5.61 16.08
C SER A 152 -10.84 -5.55 14.71
N SER A 153 -10.48 -6.71 14.15
CA SER A 153 -9.98 -6.82 12.78
C SER A 153 -11.01 -6.32 11.76
N THR A 154 -12.29 -6.63 11.95
CA THR A 154 -13.39 -6.13 11.10
C THR A 154 -13.45 -4.60 11.08
N GLU A 155 -13.24 -3.94 12.22
CA GLU A 155 -13.22 -2.49 12.29
C GLU A 155 -12.04 -1.88 11.53
N VAL A 156 -10.86 -2.47 11.70
CA VAL A 156 -9.64 -2.02 10.99
C VAL A 156 -9.84 -2.10 9.47
N GLU A 157 -10.39 -3.21 9.01
CA GLU A 157 -10.74 -3.42 7.60
C GLU A 157 -11.81 -2.45 7.11
N TYR A 158 -12.84 -2.20 7.94
CA TYR A 158 -13.87 -1.23 7.59
C TYR A 158 -13.31 0.18 7.43
N ARG A 159 -12.38 0.59 8.31
CA ARG A 159 -11.65 1.87 8.19
C ARG A 159 -10.79 1.93 6.92
N ALA A 160 -10.17 0.81 6.53
CA ALA A 160 -9.44 0.74 5.27
C ALA A 160 -10.38 0.91 4.06
N VAL A 161 -11.57 0.28 4.08
CA VAL A 161 -12.61 0.48 3.07
C VAL A 161 -13.07 1.95 3.03
N ALA A 162 -13.26 2.62 4.17
CA ALA A 162 -13.65 4.03 4.23
C ALA A 162 -12.58 4.96 3.63
N ASN A 163 -11.30 4.72 3.95
CA ASN A 163 -10.17 5.46 3.36
C ASN A 163 -10.11 5.25 1.83
N THR A 164 -10.31 4.02 1.38
CA THR A 164 -10.35 3.68 -0.04
C THR A 164 -11.52 4.35 -0.75
N ALA A 165 -12.71 4.38 -0.12
CA ALA A 165 -13.89 5.05 -0.65
C ALA A 165 -13.67 6.56 -0.79
N SER A 166 -12.95 7.18 0.15
CA SER A 166 -12.58 8.60 0.06
C SER A 166 -11.68 8.88 -1.14
N GLU A 167 -10.67 8.05 -1.38
CA GLU A 167 -9.78 8.14 -2.54
C GLU A 167 -10.55 7.94 -3.85
N LEU A 168 -11.41 6.92 -3.91
CA LEU A 168 -12.25 6.67 -5.09
C LEU A 168 -13.17 7.84 -5.40
N ARG A 169 -13.76 8.47 -4.37
CA ARG A 169 -14.59 9.66 -4.55
C ARG A 169 -13.80 10.80 -5.20
N TRP A 170 -12.59 11.05 -4.72
CA TRP A 170 -11.72 12.07 -5.29
C TRP A 170 -11.37 11.76 -6.75
N ILE A 171 -10.97 10.51 -7.05
CA ILE A 171 -10.65 10.07 -8.42
C ILE A 171 -11.87 10.22 -9.34
N CYS A 172 -13.05 9.79 -8.90
CA CYS A 172 -14.28 9.91 -9.70
C CYS A 172 -14.66 11.36 -9.99
N ASN A 173 -14.50 12.27 -9.02
CA ASN A 173 -14.71 13.69 -9.23
C ASN A 173 -13.72 14.25 -10.26
N LEU A 174 -12.43 13.90 -10.14
CA LEU A 174 -11.41 14.31 -11.11
C LEU A 174 -11.72 13.79 -12.53
N LEU A 175 -12.12 12.53 -12.67
CA LEU A 175 -12.50 11.95 -13.96
C LEU A 175 -13.73 12.69 -14.55
N SER A 176 -14.71 13.01 -13.71
CA SER A 176 -15.89 13.78 -14.11
C SER A 176 -15.54 15.19 -14.60
N GLU A 177 -14.64 15.90 -13.90
CA GLU A 177 -14.13 17.20 -14.31
C GLU A 177 -13.38 17.14 -15.65
N MET A 178 -12.72 16.01 -15.93
CA MET A 178 -12.09 15.75 -17.23
C MET A 178 -13.07 15.30 -18.33
N GLY A 179 -14.37 15.23 -18.05
CA GLY A 179 -15.40 14.78 -19.00
C GLY A 179 -15.44 13.27 -19.20
N ILE A 180 -14.79 12.47 -18.34
CA ILE A 180 -14.78 11.01 -18.43
C ILE A 180 -15.93 10.45 -17.59
N THR A 181 -16.88 9.79 -18.28
CA THR A 181 -18.02 9.11 -17.63
C THR A 181 -17.69 7.63 -17.44
N LEU A 182 -17.79 7.14 -16.20
CA LEU A 182 -17.62 5.72 -15.90
C LEU A 182 -18.87 4.95 -16.34
N SER A 183 -18.67 3.79 -16.96
CA SER A 183 -19.77 2.93 -17.42
C SER A 183 -20.50 2.20 -16.29
N ILE A 184 -19.80 1.99 -15.16
CA ILE A 184 -20.32 1.32 -13.97
C ILE A 184 -19.79 2.00 -12.71
N ALA A 185 -20.55 1.88 -11.60
CA ALA A 185 -20.08 2.35 -10.30
C ALA A 185 -18.77 1.68 -9.88
N PRO A 186 -17.81 2.41 -9.32
CA PRO A 186 -16.59 1.87 -8.76
C PRO A 186 -16.82 0.72 -7.77
N VAL A 187 -15.87 -0.21 -7.69
CA VAL A 187 -15.95 -1.36 -6.78
C VAL A 187 -14.73 -1.38 -5.86
N ILE A 188 -14.94 -1.55 -4.57
CA ILE A 188 -13.89 -1.88 -3.59
C ILE A 188 -13.94 -3.37 -3.29
N TYR A 189 -12.83 -4.05 -3.45
CA TYR A 189 -12.62 -5.44 -3.07
C TYR A 189 -11.95 -5.52 -1.70
N CYS A 190 -12.60 -6.21 -0.74
CA CYS A 190 -12.12 -6.46 0.60
C CYS A 190 -12.25 -7.96 0.90
N ASP A 191 -11.26 -8.57 1.55
CA ASP A 191 -11.29 -10.00 1.87
C ASP A 191 -11.87 -10.31 3.27
N ASN A 192 -12.24 -9.27 4.03
CA ASN A 192 -12.91 -9.41 5.30
C ASN A 192 -14.45 -9.47 5.11
N ILE A 193 -15.03 -10.66 5.31
CA ILE A 193 -16.48 -10.87 5.17
C ILE A 193 -17.27 -9.98 6.14
N GLY A 194 -16.77 -9.79 7.37
CA GLY A 194 -17.41 -8.93 8.36
C GLY A 194 -17.49 -7.48 7.92
N ALA A 195 -16.40 -6.94 7.35
CA ALA A 195 -16.35 -5.59 6.83
C ALA A 195 -17.28 -5.40 5.61
N THR A 196 -17.30 -6.36 4.69
CA THR A 196 -18.21 -6.31 3.53
C THR A 196 -19.67 -6.42 3.95
N TYR A 197 -19.97 -7.25 4.95
CA TYR A 197 -21.32 -7.37 5.51
C TYR A 197 -21.77 -6.06 6.18
N LEU A 198 -20.88 -5.39 6.93
CA LEU A 198 -21.18 -4.09 7.53
C LEU A 198 -21.46 -3.00 6.47
N CYS A 199 -20.80 -3.04 5.33
CA CYS A 199 -21.07 -2.14 4.21
C CYS A 199 -22.48 -2.35 3.62
N ALA A 200 -22.94 -3.59 3.57
CA ALA A 200 -24.24 -3.97 3.01
C ALA A 200 -25.40 -3.77 4.01
N ASN A 201 -25.12 -3.88 5.32
CA ASN A 201 -26.17 -3.90 6.35
C ASN A 201 -26.67 -2.49 6.68
N PRO A 202 -28.01 -2.25 6.66
CA PRO A 202 -28.60 -0.95 7.00
C PRO A 202 -28.58 -0.61 8.50
N VAL A 203 -28.35 -1.58 9.38
CA VAL A 203 -28.44 -1.39 10.84
C VAL A 203 -27.09 -1.00 11.43
N PHE A 204 -27.03 0.22 11.97
CA PHE A 204 -25.87 0.68 12.75
C PHE A 204 -25.89 0.08 14.15
N HIS A 205 -24.89 -0.73 14.49
CA HIS A 205 -24.77 -1.28 15.83
C HIS A 205 -24.20 -0.24 16.81
N SER A 206 -24.84 -0.10 17.98
CA SER A 206 -24.43 0.85 19.05
C SER A 206 -22.97 0.66 19.49
N ARG A 207 -22.39 -0.54 19.31
CA ARG A 207 -20.98 -0.86 19.61
C ARG A 207 -19.98 -0.19 18.65
N MET A 208 -20.44 0.40 17.53
CA MET A 208 -19.57 0.99 16.50
C MET A 208 -19.60 2.53 16.50
N LYS A 209 -20.00 3.16 17.60
CA LYS A 209 -20.08 4.63 17.70
C LYS A 209 -18.78 5.35 17.32
N HIS A 210 -17.64 4.76 17.58
CA HIS A 210 -16.30 5.32 17.30
C HIS A 210 -15.88 5.24 15.82
N VAL A 211 -16.64 4.54 14.98
CA VAL A 211 -16.51 4.53 13.51
C VAL A 211 -17.73 5.10 12.80
N ALA A 212 -18.58 5.85 13.54
CA ALA A 212 -19.84 6.36 13.01
C ALA A 212 -19.66 7.20 11.74
N LEU A 213 -18.64 8.06 11.69
CA LEU A 213 -18.36 8.90 10.53
C LEU A 213 -18.01 8.05 9.29
N ASP A 214 -17.11 7.08 9.45
CA ASP A 214 -16.73 6.17 8.38
C ASP A 214 -17.94 5.35 7.91
N TYR A 215 -18.76 4.88 8.89
CA TYR A 215 -19.94 4.10 8.60
C TYR A 215 -20.96 4.89 7.77
N HIS A 216 -21.32 6.08 8.20
CA HIS A 216 -22.30 6.92 7.48
C HIS A 216 -21.78 7.36 6.11
N PHE A 217 -20.49 7.66 6.01
CA PHE A 217 -19.84 8.03 4.74
C PHE A 217 -19.91 6.89 3.71
N VAL A 218 -19.40 5.71 4.04
CA VAL A 218 -19.36 4.54 3.12
C VAL A 218 -20.79 4.15 2.73
N ARG A 219 -21.67 4.07 3.72
CA ARG A 219 -23.06 3.69 3.49
C ARG A 219 -23.82 4.68 2.60
N GLY A 220 -23.67 5.98 2.85
CA GLY A 220 -24.30 7.02 2.01
C GLY A 220 -23.85 6.88 0.55
N TYR A 221 -22.58 6.52 0.34
CA TYR A 221 -22.01 6.35 -0.98
C TYR A 221 -22.51 5.07 -1.67
N ILE A 222 -22.72 3.99 -0.91
CA ILE A 222 -23.32 2.74 -1.43
C ILE A 222 -24.82 2.93 -1.73
N GLN A 223 -25.56 3.58 -0.83
CA GLN A 223 -27.01 3.81 -0.99
C GLN A 223 -27.34 4.72 -2.19
N SER A 224 -26.46 5.67 -2.50
CA SER A 224 -26.61 6.51 -3.70
C SER A 224 -26.29 5.73 -5.01
N GLY A 225 -25.84 4.49 -4.94
CA GLY A 225 -25.42 3.71 -6.09
C GLY A 225 -24.06 4.15 -6.68
N ALA A 226 -23.35 5.08 -6.03
CA ALA A 226 -22.08 5.62 -6.52
C ALA A 226 -20.86 4.77 -6.15
N LEU A 227 -21.03 3.73 -5.31
CA LEU A 227 -20.00 2.82 -4.88
C LEU A 227 -20.57 1.41 -4.65
N ARG A 228 -19.78 0.39 -4.93
CA ARG A 228 -20.05 -0.99 -4.52
C ARG A 228 -18.88 -1.51 -3.69
N VAL A 229 -19.16 -2.36 -2.72
CA VAL A 229 -18.15 -3.12 -1.97
C VAL A 229 -18.43 -4.60 -2.18
N SER A 230 -17.40 -5.36 -2.51
CA SER A 230 -17.50 -6.78 -2.82
C SER A 230 -16.41 -7.58 -2.10
N HIS A 231 -16.74 -8.79 -1.70
CA HIS A 231 -15.77 -9.71 -1.12
C HIS A 231 -14.83 -10.24 -2.23
N VAL A 232 -13.55 -10.38 -1.89
CA VAL A 232 -12.53 -11.07 -2.69
C VAL A 232 -11.86 -12.14 -1.84
N SER A 233 -11.39 -13.21 -2.48
CA SER A 233 -10.56 -14.20 -1.77
C SER A 233 -9.23 -13.60 -1.34
N THR A 234 -8.73 -13.96 -0.14
CA THR A 234 -7.39 -13.54 0.32
C THR A 234 -6.28 -13.91 -0.66
N LYS A 235 -6.47 -14.94 -1.48
CA LYS A 235 -5.53 -15.28 -2.56
C LYS A 235 -5.45 -14.22 -3.66
N ASP A 236 -6.50 -13.42 -3.82
CA ASP A 236 -6.59 -12.39 -4.85
C ASP A 236 -6.57 -10.96 -4.27
N GLN A 237 -6.33 -10.82 -2.95
CA GLN A 237 -6.17 -9.53 -2.28
C GLN A 237 -4.83 -8.89 -2.68
N LEU A 238 -4.87 -7.94 -3.60
CA LEU A 238 -3.65 -7.27 -4.09
C LEU A 238 -3.06 -6.32 -3.06
N ALA A 239 -3.89 -5.74 -2.19
CA ALA A 239 -3.43 -4.81 -1.16
C ALA A 239 -2.60 -5.48 -0.06
N ASP A 240 -2.59 -6.83 0.06
CA ASP A 240 -1.68 -7.59 0.93
C ASP A 240 -0.21 -7.19 0.77
N ALA A 241 0.21 -6.89 -0.46
CA ALA A 241 1.58 -6.45 -0.74
C ALA A 241 1.94 -5.08 -0.16
N LEU A 242 0.92 -4.33 0.29
CA LEU A 242 1.02 -2.98 0.83
C LEU A 242 0.74 -2.91 2.34
N THR A 243 0.38 -4.01 2.99
CA THR A 243 0.06 -4.05 4.42
C THR A 243 1.03 -4.87 5.24
N LYS A 244 1.66 -5.91 4.67
CA LYS A 244 2.51 -6.86 5.40
C LYS A 244 3.72 -7.32 4.59
N PRO A 245 4.82 -7.74 5.28
CA PRO A 245 5.96 -8.35 4.59
C PRO A 245 5.58 -9.78 4.16
N LEU A 246 5.69 -10.05 2.86
CA LEU A 246 5.27 -11.33 2.29
C LEU A 246 6.46 -12.26 2.03
N PRO A 247 6.27 -13.60 2.14
CA PRO A 247 7.21 -14.58 1.63
C PRO A 247 7.43 -14.40 0.12
N ARG A 248 8.65 -14.71 -0.36
CA ARG A 248 9.07 -14.50 -1.75
C ARG A 248 8.05 -14.98 -2.80
N PRO A 249 7.51 -16.22 -2.76
CA PRO A 249 6.59 -16.68 -3.81
C PRO A 249 5.33 -15.82 -3.87
N ARG A 250 4.74 -15.50 -2.71
CA ARG A 250 3.54 -14.70 -2.62
C ARG A 250 3.78 -13.25 -3.06
N PHE A 251 4.90 -12.66 -2.66
CA PHE A 251 5.28 -11.32 -3.09
C PHE A 251 5.42 -11.22 -4.62
N GLN A 252 6.10 -12.18 -5.24
CA GLN A 252 6.28 -12.21 -6.69
C GLN A 252 4.97 -12.39 -7.44
N GLU A 253 4.08 -13.26 -6.96
CA GLU A 253 2.75 -13.47 -7.52
C GLU A 253 1.94 -12.16 -7.50
N LEU A 254 1.81 -11.53 -6.33
CA LEU A 254 1.04 -10.30 -6.19
C LEU A 254 1.67 -9.14 -6.98
N ASN A 255 2.98 -9.00 -6.97
CA ASN A 255 3.69 -7.97 -7.71
C ASN A 255 3.44 -8.08 -9.22
N SER A 256 3.40 -9.30 -9.75
CA SER A 256 3.02 -9.56 -11.14
C SER A 256 1.56 -9.17 -11.43
N LYS A 257 0.62 -9.49 -10.51
CA LYS A 257 -0.79 -9.13 -10.62
C LYS A 257 -1.01 -7.61 -10.50
N ILE A 258 -0.24 -6.92 -9.65
CA ILE A 258 -0.23 -5.46 -9.52
C ILE A 258 0.21 -4.78 -10.83
N GLY A 259 1.00 -5.46 -11.63
CA GLY A 259 1.45 -4.94 -12.92
C GLY A 259 2.85 -4.31 -12.90
N VAL A 260 3.63 -4.54 -11.83
CA VAL A 260 5.05 -4.18 -11.79
C VAL A 260 5.86 -5.26 -12.51
N ARG A 261 6.38 -4.94 -13.68
CA ARG A 261 7.04 -5.90 -14.58
C ARG A 261 8.34 -5.35 -15.13
N GLU A 262 9.23 -6.26 -15.48
CA GLU A 262 10.32 -5.94 -16.38
C GLU A 262 9.77 -5.83 -17.82
N LEU A 263 9.97 -4.67 -18.40
CA LEU A 263 9.63 -4.45 -19.80
C LEU A 263 10.93 -4.31 -20.60
N PRO A 264 10.97 -4.80 -21.83
CA PRO A 264 12.13 -4.60 -22.70
C PRO A 264 12.41 -3.09 -22.81
N PRO A 265 13.68 -2.70 -23.02
CA PRO A 265 14.00 -1.29 -23.29
C PRO A 265 13.25 -0.86 -24.55
N SER A 266 12.55 0.25 -24.44
CA SER A 266 11.92 0.95 -25.57
C SER A 266 12.96 1.52 -26.47
#